data_acc4333cc99af1157351e1243f8758a9
#
_entry.id   acc4333cc99af1157351e1243f8758a9
#
_cell.length_a   1.000
_cell.length_b   1.000
_cell.length_c   1.000
_cell.angle_alpha   90.00
_cell.angle_beta   90.00
_cell.angle_gamma   90.00
#
_symmetry.space_group_name_H-M   'P 1'
#
loop_
_entity.id
_entity.type
_entity.pdbx_description
1 polymer ?
#
loop_
_entity_poly.entity_id
_entity_poly.type
_entity_poly.pdbx_seq_one_letter_code
_entity_poly.pdbx_strand_id
1 'polypeptide(L)'
;MKYKKVIITGKFNIIHAGHLRILEFAKKISEKLIVGVLSDKLAKDDSFIEDKTRLLNIKSIKFIDEVYLIRNSVESFIQKIKPNAVVKGFEYKNKFNIEKKIIDKIGSKLIFSSGTANLSSADLLKKEFSSNYMTQINSDVDYLRRYKIKNDKIKNTINSFKGLNVIVIGDTIIDEYQACESIGMSREDTSIAVKPIEKRRFLGGAAILAAHASSLGAKTKFISVIGDDGEYKFLKKNLEKEGVFINLIKDKSRITTKKVRFRSGNTTLLRFNEFDQSPIPNFIENKILNLIKKEIKKIDLIILSDFSYGVITKKLVDTINKFKIKNKNLIIVGDSQSSSQIGDITKFSNIDLATPTEYEIRLGLKDFSSGLVELGLQAISKNISKNIIITLNKEGILIQEGKEKFSTDKIAALSNVVRDPAGAGDCFLCACSMSFALNKNLWISSYIGSLAAAIQIQKVGNLPIKKNEILNSLK
;
A
#
# COMPACT_ATOMS: atom_id res chain seq x y z
N MET A 1 20.06 -28.19 3.02
CA MET A 1 20.79 -28.94 1.98
C MET A 1 20.05 -28.86 0.66
N LYS A 2 20.74 -28.59 -0.45
CA LYS A 2 20.14 -28.64 -1.80
C LYS A 2 20.34 -30.03 -2.40
N TYR A 3 19.38 -30.44 -3.25
CA TYR A 3 19.54 -31.64 -4.05
C TYR A 3 20.51 -31.39 -5.20
N LYS A 4 21.41 -32.35 -5.52
CA LYS A 4 22.36 -32.17 -6.62
C LYS A 4 21.66 -31.97 -7.97
N LYS A 5 20.64 -32.80 -8.28
CA LYS A 5 19.85 -32.70 -9.50
C LYS A 5 18.36 -32.75 -9.18
N VAL A 6 17.59 -31.80 -9.67
CA VAL A 6 16.12 -31.83 -9.61
C VAL A 6 15.56 -31.72 -11.02
N ILE A 7 14.50 -32.49 -11.31
CA ILE A 7 13.81 -32.38 -12.58
C ILE A 7 12.37 -31.94 -12.43
N ILE A 8 11.91 -31.23 -13.44
CA ILE A 8 10.49 -30.97 -13.71
C ILE A 8 10.18 -31.41 -15.13
N THR A 9 9.05 -32.08 -15.36
CA THR A 9 8.57 -32.48 -16.68
C THR A 9 7.19 -31.87 -16.94
N GLY A 10 6.91 -31.47 -18.18
CA GLY A 10 5.62 -30.90 -18.52
C GLY A 10 5.44 -30.59 -20.00
N LYS A 11 4.21 -30.24 -20.38
CA LYS A 11 3.86 -29.83 -21.75
C LYS A 11 4.33 -28.41 -22.05
N PHE A 12 4.22 -27.49 -21.10
CA PHE A 12 4.63 -26.08 -21.18
C PHE A 12 4.10 -25.32 -22.40
N ASN A 13 2.82 -25.53 -22.73
CA ASN A 13 2.18 -24.84 -23.86
C ASN A 13 2.27 -23.34 -23.72
N ILE A 14 1.78 -22.79 -22.57
CA ILE A 14 1.85 -21.39 -22.23
C ILE A 14 2.52 -21.28 -20.87
N ILE A 15 3.64 -20.57 -20.81
CA ILE A 15 4.33 -20.32 -19.55
C ILE A 15 3.59 -19.18 -18.82
N HIS A 16 2.96 -19.53 -17.71
CA HIS A 16 2.27 -18.56 -16.82
C HIS A 16 2.95 -18.49 -15.46
N ALA A 17 2.52 -17.57 -14.63
CA ALA A 17 3.13 -17.33 -13.31
C ALA A 17 3.21 -18.60 -12.42
N GLY A 18 2.27 -19.55 -12.57
CA GLY A 18 2.30 -20.84 -11.88
C GLY A 18 3.50 -21.70 -12.30
N HIS A 19 3.80 -21.76 -13.60
CA HIS A 19 4.98 -22.47 -14.10
C HIS A 19 6.28 -21.81 -13.60
N LEU A 20 6.37 -20.50 -13.67
CA LEU A 20 7.57 -19.79 -13.17
C LEU A 20 7.79 -20.06 -11.68
N ARG A 21 6.75 -20.00 -10.85
CA ARG A 21 6.87 -20.28 -9.41
C ARG A 21 7.37 -21.69 -9.10
N ILE A 22 6.85 -22.71 -9.80
CA ILE A 22 7.28 -24.10 -9.56
C ILE A 22 8.71 -24.35 -10.05
N LEU A 23 9.10 -23.72 -11.17
CA LEU A 23 10.47 -23.76 -11.70
C LEU A 23 11.46 -23.07 -10.75
N GLU A 24 11.11 -21.88 -10.23
CA GLU A 24 11.92 -21.17 -9.22
C GLU A 24 12.03 -21.96 -7.92
N PHE A 25 10.94 -22.58 -7.46
CA PHE A 25 10.96 -23.43 -6.28
C PHE A 25 11.94 -24.58 -6.47
N ALA A 26 11.86 -25.30 -7.60
CA ALA A 26 12.75 -26.40 -7.91
C ALA A 26 14.22 -25.95 -8.00
N LYS A 27 14.48 -24.76 -8.55
CA LYS A 27 15.84 -24.18 -8.58
C LYS A 27 16.35 -23.84 -7.19
N LYS A 28 15.51 -23.31 -6.30
CA LYS A 28 15.90 -22.98 -4.92
C LYS A 28 16.33 -24.20 -4.12
N ILE A 29 15.70 -25.36 -4.35
CA ILE A 29 16.02 -26.63 -3.66
C ILE A 29 17.08 -27.47 -4.37
N SER A 30 17.60 -27.04 -5.56
CA SER A 30 18.57 -27.77 -6.36
C SER A 30 19.89 -27.00 -6.54
N GLU A 31 20.95 -27.73 -6.77
CA GLU A 31 22.17 -27.20 -7.38
C GLU A 31 21.97 -27.09 -8.89
N LYS A 32 21.38 -28.10 -9.51
CA LYS A 32 21.10 -28.18 -10.94
C LYS A 32 19.63 -28.48 -11.19
N LEU A 33 18.94 -27.57 -11.87
CA LEU A 33 17.56 -27.75 -12.34
C LEU A 33 17.54 -28.19 -13.79
N ILE A 34 16.90 -29.33 -14.07
CA ILE A 34 16.75 -29.91 -15.39
C ILE A 34 15.26 -29.92 -15.75
N VAL A 35 14.89 -29.40 -16.90
CA VAL A 35 13.51 -29.39 -17.37
C VAL A 35 13.33 -30.27 -18.59
N GLY A 36 12.36 -31.16 -18.51
CA GLY A 36 11.94 -32.02 -19.63
C GLY A 36 10.66 -31.52 -20.28
N VAL A 37 10.71 -31.11 -21.54
CA VAL A 37 9.55 -30.69 -22.34
C VAL A 37 9.04 -31.91 -23.11
N LEU A 38 7.75 -32.23 -23.02
CA LEU A 38 7.14 -33.32 -23.73
C LEU A 38 7.06 -32.99 -25.22
N SER A 39 7.50 -33.93 -26.12
CA SER A 39 7.28 -33.78 -27.57
C SER A 39 5.79 -33.78 -27.92
N ASP A 40 5.43 -33.28 -29.09
CA ASP A 40 4.04 -33.25 -29.54
C ASP A 40 3.41 -34.66 -29.56
N LYS A 41 4.17 -35.67 -29.93
CA LYS A 41 3.75 -37.07 -29.87
C LYS A 41 3.35 -37.53 -28.44
N LEU A 42 4.07 -37.06 -27.43
CA LEU A 42 3.77 -37.41 -26.01
C LEU A 42 2.72 -36.50 -25.37
N ALA A 43 2.62 -35.28 -25.83
CA ALA A 43 1.63 -34.33 -25.35
C ALA A 43 0.23 -34.61 -25.89
N LYS A 44 0.11 -35.34 -26.98
CA LYS A 44 -1.13 -35.67 -27.70
C LYS A 44 -1.95 -34.40 -28.03
N ASP A 45 -3.27 -34.53 -28.07
CA ASP A 45 -4.21 -33.46 -28.45
C ASP A 45 -4.22 -32.22 -27.50
N ASP A 46 -3.48 -32.30 -26.42
CA ASP A 46 -3.34 -31.18 -25.45
C ASP A 46 -2.12 -30.27 -25.78
N SER A 47 -1.50 -30.37 -26.93
CA SER A 47 -0.38 -29.54 -27.37
C SER A 47 -0.87 -28.52 -28.40
N PHE A 48 -0.98 -27.27 -28.00
CA PHE A 48 -1.43 -26.14 -28.85
C PHE A 48 -0.27 -25.39 -29.52
N ILE A 49 0.97 -25.64 -29.08
CA ILE A 49 2.20 -25.00 -29.57
C ILE A 49 3.20 -26.10 -29.88
N GLU A 50 3.87 -26.01 -31.03
CA GLU A 50 4.90 -26.96 -31.44
C GLU A 50 5.98 -27.16 -30.39
N ASP A 51 6.46 -28.39 -30.24
CA ASP A 51 7.46 -28.75 -29.22
C ASP A 51 8.78 -27.99 -29.37
N LYS A 52 9.19 -27.58 -30.58
CA LYS A 52 10.37 -26.73 -30.81
C LYS A 52 10.21 -25.36 -30.18
N THR A 53 9.04 -24.73 -30.29
CA THR A 53 8.74 -23.44 -29.71
C THR A 53 8.65 -23.53 -28.19
N ARG A 54 7.98 -24.55 -27.66
CA ARG A 54 7.88 -24.81 -26.21
C ARG A 54 9.26 -25.05 -25.59
N LEU A 55 10.13 -25.81 -26.29
CA LEU A 55 11.50 -26.03 -25.89
C LEU A 55 12.31 -24.72 -25.85
N LEU A 56 12.16 -23.87 -26.88
CA LEU A 56 12.83 -22.58 -26.95
C LEU A 56 12.40 -21.65 -25.82
N ASN A 57 11.08 -21.58 -25.52
CA ASN A 57 10.53 -20.78 -24.45
C ASN A 57 11.12 -21.18 -23.10
N ILE A 58 11.21 -22.48 -22.81
CA ILE A 58 11.82 -22.95 -21.55
C ILE A 58 13.33 -22.67 -21.51
N LYS A 59 14.04 -22.85 -22.63
CA LYS A 59 15.48 -22.58 -22.74
C LYS A 59 15.81 -21.08 -22.51
N SER A 60 14.88 -20.18 -22.80
CA SER A 60 15.08 -18.73 -22.57
C SER A 60 15.11 -18.35 -21.10
N ILE A 61 14.64 -19.22 -20.20
CA ILE A 61 14.58 -18.96 -18.76
C ILE A 61 15.96 -19.18 -18.13
N LYS A 62 16.63 -18.09 -17.78
CA LYS A 62 18.05 -18.05 -17.37
C LYS A 62 18.40 -18.88 -16.12
N PHE A 63 17.47 -19.12 -15.21
CA PHE A 63 17.73 -19.90 -13.99
C PHE A 63 17.54 -21.42 -14.17
N ILE A 64 17.18 -21.89 -15.36
CA ILE A 64 17.14 -23.32 -15.73
C ILE A 64 18.51 -23.72 -16.27
N ASP A 65 19.10 -24.77 -15.72
CA ASP A 65 20.45 -25.17 -16.09
C ASP A 65 20.48 -26.02 -17.36
N GLU A 66 19.49 -26.94 -17.53
CA GLU A 66 19.40 -27.79 -18.71
C GLU A 66 17.94 -28.01 -19.13
N VAL A 67 17.72 -28.09 -20.45
CA VAL A 67 16.39 -28.32 -21.01
C VAL A 67 16.48 -29.42 -22.08
N TYR A 68 15.61 -30.39 -21.98
CA TYR A 68 15.56 -31.56 -22.92
C TYR A 68 14.17 -31.70 -23.50
N LEU A 69 14.10 -32.14 -24.77
CA LEU A 69 12.89 -32.62 -25.41
C LEU A 69 12.73 -34.12 -25.14
N ILE A 70 11.62 -34.51 -24.49
CA ILE A 70 11.30 -35.91 -24.20
C ILE A 70 10.53 -36.48 -25.38
N ARG A 71 11.13 -37.46 -26.09
CA ARG A 71 10.54 -38.06 -27.31
C ARG A 71 9.93 -39.44 -27.07
N ASN A 72 10.42 -40.18 -26.07
CA ASN A 72 10.00 -41.58 -25.83
C ASN A 72 9.00 -41.65 -24.68
N SER A 73 9.47 -41.61 -23.42
CA SER A 73 8.61 -41.57 -22.22
C SER A 73 9.27 -40.78 -21.11
N VAL A 74 8.45 -40.27 -20.17
CA VAL A 74 8.94 -39.53 -18.99
C VAL A 74 9.75 -40.45 -18.09
N GLU A 75 9.35 -41.73 -17.98
CA GLU A 75 10.03 -42.74 -17.16
C GLU A 75 11.45 -43.02 -17.70
N SER A 76 11.61 -43.18 -19.02
CA SER A 76 12.92 -43.40 -19.65
C SER A 76 13.82 -42.16 -19.45
N PHE A 77 13.25 -40.96 -19.50
CA PHE A 77 13.98 -39.73 -19.25
C PHE A 77 14.46 -39.66 -17.78
N ILE A 78 13.58 -39.95 -16.79
CA ILE A 78 13.92 -40.00 -15.36
C ILE A 78 15.02 -41.04 -15.11
N GLN A 79 14.90 -42.25 -15.74
CA GLN A 79 15.89 -43.30 -15.58
C GLN A 79 17.27 -42.92 -16.15
N LYS A 80 17.30 -42.18 -17.27
CA LYS A 80 18.54 -41.68 -17.89
C LYS A 80 19.20 -40.60 -17.04
N ILE A 81 18.44 -39.61 -16.51
CA ILE A 81 18.97 -38.49 -15.79
C ILE A 81 19.35 -38.85 -14.33
N LYS A 82 18.67 -39.82 -13.73
CA LYS A 82 18.81 -40.24 -12.32
C LYS A 82 18.84 -39.05 -11.37
N PRO A 83 17.73 -38.24 -11.28
CA PRO A 83 17.68 -37.09 -10.43
C PRO A 83 17.62 -37.49 -8.95
N ASN A 84 17.96 -36.56 -8.02
CA ASN A 84 17.76 -36.76 -6.59
C ASN A 84 16.31 -36.44 -6.17
N ALA A 85 15.62 -35.56 -6.94
CA ALA A 85 14.21 -35.30 -6.74
C ALA A 85 13.50 -34.94 -8.03
N VAL A 86 12.21 -35.27 -8.07
CA VAL A 86 11.27 -34.89 -9.15
C VAL A 86 10.24 -33.96 -8.53
N VAL A 87 10.05 -32.77 -9.11
CA VAL A 87 9.06 -31.80 -8.64
C VAL A 87 7.85 -31.81 -9.57
N LYS A 88 6.66 -31.88 -9.01
CA LYS A 88 5.37 -31.80 -9.70
C LYS A 88 4.48 -30.73 -9.09
N GLY A 89 3.52 -30.22 -9.87
CA GLY A 89 2.48 -29.33 -9.37
C GLY A 89 1.63 -30.02 -8.28
N PHE A 90 1.15 -29.22 -7.34
CA PHE A 90 0.35 -29.72 -6.22
C PHE A 90 -0.97 -30.38 -6.69
N GLU A 91 -1.48 -29.98 -7.86
CA GLU A 91 -2.65 -30.56 -8.53
C GLU A 91 -2.50 -32.05 -8.90
N TYR A 92 -1.27 -32.57 -8.89
CA TYR A 92 -0.97 -33.99 -9.15
C TYR A 92 -0.82 -34.81 -7.88
N LYS A 93 -0.91 -34.22 -6.68
CA LYS A 93 -0.68 -34.93 -5.40
C LYS A 93 -1.65 -36.09 -5.17
N ASN A 94 -2.92 -35.91 -5.54
CA ASN A 94 -3.96 -36.92 -5.35
C ASN A 94 -4.30 -37.68 -6.65
N LYS A 95 -3.47 -37.52 -7.71
CA LYS A 95 -3.65 -38.23 -8.98
C LYS A 95 -2.68 -39.41 -9.10
N PHE A 96 -3.03 -40.37 -9.92
CA PHE A 96 -2.11 -41.48 -10.24
C PHE A 96 -0.88 -40.92 -10.97
N ASN A 97 0.29 -41.13 -10.39
CA ASN A 97 1.56 -40.69 -10.96
C ASN A 97 2.30 -41.89 -11.53
N ILE A 98 2.28 -42.02 -12.87
CA ILE A 98 2.89 -43.12 -13.60
C ILE A 98 4.39 -43.24 -13.27
N GLU A 99 5.07 -42.09 -13.11
CA GLU A 99 6.50 -42.02 -12.85
C GLU A 99 6.91 -42.45 -11.45
N LYS A 100 5.93 -42.63 -10.52
CA LYS A 100 6.23 -42.96 -9.12
C LYS A 100 7.05 -44.24 -8.99
N LYS A 101 6.71 -45.30 -9.79
CA LYS A 101 7.43 -46.58 -9.78
C LYS A 101 8.92 -46.42 -10.12
N ILE A 102 9.26 -45.60 -11.11
CA ILE A 102 10.65 -45.40 -11.52
C ILE A 102 11.38 -44.49 -10.52
N ILE A 103 10.69 -43.47 -9.97
CA ILE A 103 11.22 -42.58 -8.95
C ILE A 103 11.64 -43.38 -7.71
N ASP A 104 10.77 -44.28 -7.23
CA ASP A 104 11.04 -45.11 -6.08
C ASP A 104 12.18 -46.12 -6.37
N LYS A 105 12.21 -46.71 -7.58
CA LYS A 105 13.27 -47.65 -8.00
C LYS A 105 14.68 -47.02 -8.02
N ILE A 106 14.81 -45.76 -8.39
CA ILE A 106 16.11 -45.03 -8.44
C ILE A 106 16.43 -44.29 -7.12
N GLY A 107 15.62 -44.43 -6.10
CA GLY A 107 15.81 -43.75 -4.79
C GLY A 107 15.65 -42.23 -4.82
N SER A 108 14.88 -41.71 -5.80
CA SER A 108 14.59 -40.28 -5.91
C SER A 108 13.40 -39.89 -5.03
N LYS A 109 13.32 -38.59 -4.68
CA LYS A 109 12.16 -38.04 -3.95
C LYS A 109 11.15 -37.41 -4.91
N LEU A 110 9.86 -37.72 -4.72
CA LEU A 110 8.78 -37.02 -5.40
C LEU A 110 8.27 -35.89 -4.52
N ILE A 111 8.34 -34.65 -5.02
CA ILE A 111 7.97 -33.43 -4.29
C ILE A 111 6.82 -32.75 -5.01
N PHE A 112 5.73 -32.51 -4.30
CA PHE A 112 4.59 -31.75 -4.82
C PHE A 112 4.65 -30.30 -4.29
N SER A 113 4.58 -29.33 -5.19
CA SER A 113 4.65 -27.92 -4.81
C SER A 113 3.76 -27.06 -5.70
N SER A 114 3.09 -26.10 -5.11
CA SER A 114 2.43 -24.99 -5.81
C SER A 114 3.41 -23.89 -6.24
N GLY A 115 4.72 -24.11 -5.98
CA GLY A 115 5.75 -23.07 -6.14
C GLY A 115 5.85 -22.13 -4.94
N THR A 116 5.00 -22.30 -3.92
CA THR A 116 5.17 -21.64 -2.63
C THR A 116 6.02 -22.55 -1.73
N ALA A 117 7.09 -22.02 -1.15
CA ALA A 117 7.77 -22.71 -0.06
C ALA A 117 6.73 -22.94 1.06
N ASN A 118 6.64 -24.15 1.61
CA ASN A 118 5.86 -24.42 2.84
C ASN A 118 6.54 -23.72 4.04
N LEU A 119 6.45 -22.40 4.05
CA LEU A 119 6.62 -21.63 5.28
C LEU A 119 5.27 -21.72 5.98
N SER A 120 5.25 -22.04 7.27
CA SER A 120 4.00 -22.01 8.03
C SER A 120 3.36 -20.63 7.85
N SER A 121 2.03 -20.56 7.81
CA SER A 121 1.32 -19.28 7.66
C SER A 121 1.81 -18.25 8.70
N ALA A 122 2.21 -18.70 9.88
CA ALA A 122 2.81 -17.87 10.92
C ALA A 122 4.22 -17.34 10.55
N ASP A 123 5.06 -18.15 9.88
CA ASP A 123 6.40 -17.72 9.45
C ASP A 123 6.35 -16.80 8.23
N LEU A 124 5.37 -17.01 7.33
CA LEU A 124 5.08 -16.10 6.23
C LEU A 124 4.65 -14.73 6.76
N LEU A 125 3.73 -14.70 7.72
CA LEU A 125 3.27 -13.46 8.33
C LEU A 125 4.38 -12.76 9.11
N LYS A 126 5.19 -13.48 9.90
CA LYS A 126 6.35 -12.91 10.58
C LYS A 126 7.35 -12.31 9.59
N LYS A 127 7.61 -12.98 8.47
CA LYS A 127 8.46 -12.46 7.39
C LYS A 127 7.84 -11.27 6.67
N GLU A 128 6.55 -11.30 6.39
CA GLU A 128 5.81 -10.16 5.78
C GLU A 128 5.95 -8.89 6.61
N PHE A 129 5.89 -9.02 7.94
CA PHE A 129 5.99 -7.89 8.85
C PHE A 129 7.43 -7.53 9.28
N SER A 130 8.43 -8.37 9.04
CA SER A 130 9.80 -8.19 9.55
C SER A 130 10.87 -7.91 8.51
N SER A 131 10.58 -7.94 7.21
CA SER A 131 11.63 -7.90 6.20
C SER A 131 12.01 -6.48 5.79
N ASN A 132 13.30 -6.18 5.87
CA ASN A 132 13.96 -5.09 5.16
C ASN A 132 13.90 -5.38 3.66
N TYR A 133 12.94 -4.81 2.95
CA TYR A 133 12.83 -4.95 1.50
C TYR A 133 13.61 -3.86 0.80
N MET A 134 14.34 -4.24 -0.26
CA MET A 134 14.81 -3.26 -1.25
C MET A 134 13.57 -2.63 -1.89
N THR A 135 13.37 -1.35 -1.67
CA THR A 135 12.31 -0.56 -2.30
C THR A 135 12.60 -0.41 -3.78
N GLN A 136 11.71 -0.90 -4.63
CA GLN A 136 11.78 -0.64 -6.07
C GLN A 136 11.02 0.65 -6.37
N ILE A 137 11.76 1.73 -6.59
CA ILE A 137 11.21 3.05 -6.96
C ILE A 137 11.64 3.36 -8.38
N ASN A 138 10.68 3.67 -9.22
CA ASN A 138 10.90 4.15 -10.59
C ASN A 138 10.87 5.68 -10.59
N SER A 139 11.96 6.32 -10.96
CA SER A 139 12.01 7.78 -11.06
C SER A 139 11.31 8.25 -12.32
N ASP A 140 10.44 9.26 -12.22
CA ASP A 140 9.88 9.97 -13.37
C ASP A 140 10.88 11.04 -13.83
N VAL A 141 11.84 10.60 -14.64
CA VAL A 141 12.96 11.44 -15.11
C VAL A 141 12.48 12.63 -15.91
N ASP A 142 11.43 12.47 -16.74
CA ASP A 142 10.91 13.55 -17.58
C ASP A 142 10.21 14.61 -16.75
N TYR A 143 9.46 14.21 -15.74
CA TYR A 143 8.88 15.14 -14.78
C TYR A 143 9.97 15.94 -14.03
N LEU A 144 10.96 15.25 -13.50
CA LEU A 144 12.08 15.89 -12.79
C LEU A 144 12.81 16.90 -13.69
N ARG A 145 13.01 16.57 -14.96
CA ARG A 145 13.65 17.45 -15.96
C ARG A 145 12.79 18.68 -16.26
N ARG A 146 11.47 18.52 -16.48
CA ARG A 146 10.55 19.65 -16.75
C ARG A 146 10.61 20.72 -15.66
N TYR A 147 10.64 20.28 -14.41
CA TYR A 147 10.62 21.19 -13.26
C TYR A 147 12.01 21.48 -12.67
N LYS A 148 13.08 21.04 -13.35
CA LYS A 148 14.47 21.20 -12.90
C LYS A 148 14.68 20.75 -11.45
N ILE A 149 14.04 19.64 -11.07
CA ILE A 149 14.13 19.06 -9.73
C ILE A 149 15.34 18.12 -9.69
N LYS A 150 16.34 18.47 -8.87
CA LYS A 150 17.54 17.64 -8.62
C LYS A 150 17.39 16.86 -7.31
N ASN A 151 18.02 15.69 -7.20
CA ASN A 151 18.02 14.87 -5.98
C ASN A 151 18.47 15.65 -4.74
N ASP A 152 19.47 16.54 -4.87
CA ASP A 152 19.92 17.35 -3.76
C ASP A 152 18.85 18.32 -3.24
N LYS A 153 18.03 18.89 -4.15
CA LYS A 153 16.92 19.75 -3.74
C LYS A 153 15.86 18.94 -2.97
N ILE A 154 15.57 17.70 -3.40
CA ILE A 154 14.67 16.79 -2.69
C ILE A 154 15.24 16.45 -1.31
N LYS A 155 16.52 16.03 -1.25
CA LYS A 155 17.22 15.72 0.02
C LYS A 155 17.20 16.89 0.99
N ASN A 156 17.51 18.09 0.51
CA ASN A 156 17.54 19.31 1.33
C ASN A 156 16.15 19.66 1.85
N THR A 157 15.09 19.53 1.01
CA THR A 157 13.71 19.75 1.44
C THR A 157 13.33 18.77 2.57
N ILE A 158 13.59 17.48 2.40
CA ILE A 158 13.29 16.45 3.40
C ILE A 158 14.11 16.70 4.68
N ASN A 159 15.36 17.12 4.57
CA ASN A 159 16.20 17.47 5.72
C ASN A 159 15.64 18.66 6.50
N SER A 160 14.96 19.58 5.84
CA SER A 160 14.37 20.78 6.45
C SER A 160 13.03 20.51 7.18
N PHE A 161 12.44 19.31 7.05
CA PHE A 161 11.22 18.94 7.77
C PHE A 161 11.35 19.10 9.30
N LYS A 162 12.56 18.91 9.84
CA LYS A 162 12.86 19.11 11.28
C LYS A 162 12.53 20.50 11.83
N GLY A 163 12.42 21.49 10.95
CA GLY A 163 12.08 22.87 11.33
C GLY A 163 10.59 23.15 11.42
N LEU A 164 9.74 22.25 10.91
CA LEU A 164 8.30 22.47 10.81
C LEU A 164 7.58 22.22 12.14
N ASN A 165 6.63 23.11 12.47
CA ASN A 165 5.64 22.92 13.51
C ASN A 165 4.30 22.56 12.84
N VAL A 166 3.88 21.31 12.99
CA VAL A 166 2.72 20.73 12.31
C VAL A 166 1.62 20.42 13.31
N ILE A 167 0.39 20.82 13.00
CA ILE A 167 -0.80 20.30 13.66
C ILE A 167 -1.54 19.37 12.72
N VAL A 168 -1.81 18.16 13.15
CA VAL A 168 -2.70 17.22 12.47
C VAL A 168 -4.02 17.17 13.23
N ILE A 169 -5.12 17.36 12.52
CA ILE A 169 -6.48 17.33 13.07
C ILE A 169 -7.30 16.36 12.20
N GLY A 170 -8.07 15.49 12.82
CA GLY A 170 -8.95 14.61 12.09
C GLY A 170 -9.40 13.38 12.86
N ASP A 171 -10.00 12.45 12.14
CA ASP A 171 -10.59 11.26 12.71
C ASP A 171 -9.52 10.23 13.08
N THR A 172 -9.48 9.85 14.35
CA THR A 172 -8.64 8.75 14.82
C THR A 172 -9.23 7.40 14.41
N ILE A 173 -8.40 6.56 13.81
CA ILE A 173 -8.76 5.19 13.45
C ILE A 173 -7.75 4.23 14.07
N ILE A 174 -8.23 3.06 14.50
CA ILE A 174 -7.39 1.92 14.84
C ILE A 174 -7.58 0.88 13.73
N ASP A 175 -6.53 0.64 12.94
CA ASP A 175 -6.51 -0.44 11.98
C ASP A 175 -6.09 -1.74 12.69
N GLU A 176 -6.95 -2.75 12.62
CA GLU A 176 -6.70 -4.06 13.21
C GLU A 176 -6.62 -5.13 12.13
N TYR A 177 -5.53 -5.86 12.06
CA TYR A 177 -5.33 -6.96 11.12
C TYR A 177 -5.41 -8.27 11.90
N GLN A 178 -6.45 -9.05 11.62
CA GLN A 178 -6.64 -10.39 12.13
C GLN A 178 -6.15 -11.37 11.07
N ALA A 179 -4.92 -11.86 11.23
CA ALA A 179 -4.41 -12.92 10.38
C ALA A 179 -5.13 -14.22 10.68
N CYS A 180 -5.57 -14.91 9.65
CA CYS A 180 -6.37 -16.11 9.75
C CYS A 180 -5.87 -17.20 8.79
N GLU A 181 -6.08 -18.44 9.18
CA GLU A 181 -6.03 -19.60 8.30
C GLU A 181 -7.44 -19.89 7.79
N SER A 182 -7.60 -19.98 6.47
CA SER A 182 -8.88 -20.38 5.87
C SER A 182 -9.06 -21.89 6.05
N ILE A 183 -10.11 -22.30 6.74
CA ILE A 183 -10.45 -23.72 6.96
C ILE A 183 -11.29 -24.24 5.79
N GLY A 184 -12.06 -23.37 5.13
CA GLY A 184 -12.97 -23.69 4.03
C GLY A 184 -14.31 -23.01 4.18
N MET A 185 -15.31 -23.52 3.46
CA MET A 185 -16.70 -23.07 3.62
C MET A 185 -17.34 -23.77 4.82
N SER A 186 -18.18 -23.04 5.55
CA SER A 186 -19.04 -23.63 6.58
C SER A 186 -19.93 -24.73 5.97
N ARG A 187 -20.28 -25.72 6.76
CA ARG A 187 -21.23 -26.76 6.38
C ARG A 187 -22.68 -26.36 6.68
N GLU A 188 -22.87 -25.33 7.50
CA GLU A 188 -24.17 -24.88 7.99
C GLU A 188 -24.74 -23.74 7.13
N ASP A 189 -23.87 -22.92 6.57
CA ASP A 189 -24.23 -21.76 5.74
C ASP A 189 -23.17 -21.46 4.65
N THR A 190 -23.39 -20.44 3.84
CA THR A 190 -22.48 -20.01 2.76
C THR A 190 -21.34 -19.10 3.26
N SER A 191 -20.87 -19.27 4.49
CA SER A 191 -19.81 -18.46 5.10
C SER A 191 -18.43 -19.13 5.03
N ILE A 192 -17.38 -18.31 5.06
CA ILE A 192 -15.99 -18.78 5.11
C ILE A 192 -15.61 -19.00 6.57
N ALA A 193 -15.26 -20.24 6.93
CA ALA A 193 -14.72 -20.57 8.25
C ALA A 193 -13.22 -20.25 8.31
N VAL A 194 -12.81 -19.52 9.34
CA VAL A 194 -11.41 -19.12 9.54
C VAL A 194 -10.95 -19.41 10.96
N LYS A 195 -9.67 -19.78 11.11
CA LYS A 195 -9.00 -19.93 12.40
C LYS A 195 -8.06 -18.75 12.62
N PRO A 196 -8.17 -18.01 13.74
CA PRO A 196 -7.27 -16.89 14.00
C PRO A 196 -5.84 -17.37 14.28
N ILE A 197 -4.85 -16.64 13.75
CA ILE A 197 -3.42 -16.92 13.94
C ILE A 197 -2.78 -15.82 14.80
N GLU A 198 -2.91 -14.56 14.36
CA GLU A 198 -2.27 -13.41 15.00
C GLU A 198 -3.13 -12.17 14.80
N LYS A 199 -3.11 -11.30 15.82
CA LYS A 199 -3.77 -10.00 15.79
C LYS A 199 -2.72 -8.89 15.87
N ARG A 200 -2.77 -7.94 14.94
CA ARG A 200 -1.93 -6.74 14.96
C ARG A 200 -2.76 -5.50 14.84
N ARG A 201 -2.34 -4.46 15.57
CA ARG A 201 -3.03 -3.18 15.61
C ARG A 201 -2.07 -2.08 15.15
N PHE A 202 -2.58 -1.16 14.33
CA PHE A 202 -1.84 -0.06 13.77
C PHE A 202 -2.59 1.26 14.02
N LEU A 203 -1.85 2.36 14.05
CA LEU A 203 -2.43 3.68 13.93
C LEU A 203 -3.03 3.84 12.54
N GLY A 204 -4.23 4.42 12.44
CA GLY A 204 -4.91 4.71 11.18
C GLY A 204 -5.50 6.11 11.17
N GLY A 205 -6.01 6.54 10.02
CA GLY A 205 -6.59 7.86 9.86
C GLY A 205 -5.63 8.99 10.23
N ALA A 206 -6.12 10.02 10.88
CA ALA A 206 -5.31 11.17 11.29
C ALA A 206 -4.18 10.80 12.27
N ALA A 207 -4.30 9.67 13.01
CA ALA A 207 -3.27 9.23 13.95
C ALA A 207 -2.00 8.74 13.22
N ILE A 208 -2.14 7.94 12.15
CA ILE A 208 -0.96 7.53 11.37
C ILE A 208 -0.34 8.71 10.62
N LEU A 209 -1.14 9.64 10.14
CA LEU A 209 -0.66 10.85 9.49
C LEU A 209 0.19 11.70 10.44
N ALA A 210 -0.22 11.85 11.69
CA ALA A 210 0.58 12.52 12.74
C ALA A 210 1.90 11.76 13.01
N ALA A 211 1.86 10.43 13.05
CA ALA A 211 3.05 9.61 13.22
C ALA A 211 4.00 9.72 12.01
N HIS A 212 3.50 9.79 10.77
CA HIS A 212 4.31 10.08 9.58
C HIS A 212 5.02 11.42 9.69
N ALA A 213 4.30 12.49 10.03
CA ALA A 213 4.86 13.84 10.14
C ALA A 213 6.00 13.90 11.18
N SER A 214 5.79 13.31 12.35
CA SER A 214 6.80 13.24 13.40
C SER A 214 8.00 12.37 12.99
N SER A 215 7.77 11.19 12.42
CA SER A 215 8.83 10.28 11.96
C SER A 215 9.66 10.86 10.82
N LEU A 216 9.10 11.77 10.02
CA LEU A 216 9.80 12.55 9.00
C LEU A 216 10.60 13.73 9.59
N GLY A 217 10.41 14.02 10.88
CA GLY A 217 11.21 14.97 11.65
C GLY A 217 10.51 16.25 12.08
N ALA A 218 9.23 16.47 11.77
CA ALA A 218 8.49 17.65 12.19
C ALA A 218 8.15 17.61 13.69
N LYS A 219 8.04 18.78 14.30
CA LYS A 219 7.42 18.95 15.63
C LYS A 219 5.91 18.84 15.48
N THR A 220 5.37 17.64 15.71
CA THR A 220 3.99 17.31 15.39
C THR A 220 3.11 17.29 16.61
N LYS A 221 2.00 18.05 16.57
CA LYS A 221 0.90 17.99 17.51
C LYS A 221 -0.29 17.31 16.86
N PHE A 222 -0.87 16.33 17.52
CA PHE A 222 -2.07 15.64 17.09
C PHE A 222 -3.27 16.02 17.93
N ILE A 223 -4.33 16.51 17.32
CA ILE A 223 -5.59 16.87 17.96
C ILE A 223 -6.71 16.02 17.36
N SER A 224 -7.39 15.23 18.17
CA SER A 224 -8.48 14.37 17.73
C SER A 224 -9.47 14.07 18.84
N VAL A 225 -10.56 13.40 18.46
CA VAL A 225 -11.62 12.96 19.39
C VAL A 225 -11.69 11.44 19.35
N ILE A 226 -11.83 10.84 20.51
CA ILE A 226 -11.95 9.38 20.69
C ILE A 226 -13.09 9.05 21.64
N GLY A 227 -13.56 7.82 21.61
CA GLY A 227 -14.50 7.28 22.59
C GLY A 227 -13.90 7.15 24.01
N ASP A 228 -14.73 6.86 24.98
CA ASP A 228 -14.29 6.49 26.34
C ASP A 228 -14.34 4.95 26.50
N ASP A 229 -13.71 4.24 25.58
CA ASP A 229 -13.76 2.79 25.35
C ASP A 229 -12.42 2.07 25.61
N GLY A 230 -11.50 2.73 26.32
CA GLY A 230 -10.20 2.14 26.71
C GLY A 230 -9.10 2.23 25.66
N GLU A 231 -9.39 2.66 24.42
CA GLU A 231 -8.43 2.73 23.30
C GLU A 231 -7.37 3.85 23.49
N TYR A 232 -7.60 4.78 24.41
CA TYR A 232 -6.67 5.85 24.73
C TYR A 232 -5.25 5.34 25.05
N LYS A 233 -5.13 4.25 25.80
CA LYS A 233 -3.81 3.70 26.20
C LYS A 233 -3.00 3.22 24.98
N PHE A 234 -3.66 2.55 24.04
CA PHE A 234 -3.02 2.08 22.81
C PHE A 234 -2.55 3.25 21.94
N LEU A 235 -3.43 4.23 21.71
CA LEU A 235 -3.14 5.41 20.90
C LEU A 235 -2.02 6.24 21.52
N LYS A 236 -2.10 6.52 22.82
CA LYS A 236 -1.08 7.28 23.55
C LYS A 236 0.29 6.62 23.42
N LYS A 237 0.41 5.33 23.76
CA LYS A 237 1.67 4.59 23.72
C LYS A 237 2.33 4.64 22.33
N ASN A 238 1.54 4.43 21.27
CA ASN A 238 2.09 4.35 19.91
C ASN A 238 2.42 5.73 19.33
N LEU A 239 1.62 6.76 19.61
CA LEU A 239 1.89 8.13 19.16
C LEU A 239 3.09 8.75 19.91
N GLU A 240 3.20 8.57 21.23
CA GLU A 240 4.33 9.06 22.02
C GLU A 240 5.65 8.36 21.59
N LYS A 241 5.60 7.06 21.24
CA LYS A 241 6.76 6.35 20.70
C LYS A 241 7.31 6.98 19.41
N GLU A 242 6.43 7.55 18.59
CA GLU A 242 6.82 8.29 17.38
C GLU A 242 7.12 9.77 17.64
N GLY A 243 7.12 10.23 18.91
CA GLY A 243 7.43 11.61 19.29
C GLY A 243 6.31 12.63 19.01
N VAL A 244 5.06 12.18 18.90
CA VAL A 244 3.90 13.05 18.66
C VAL A 244 3.39 13.63 19.95
N PHE A 245 3.18 14.96 20.00
CA PHE A 245 2.49 15.63 21.10
C PHE A 245 0.98 15.44 20.93
N ILE A 246 0.33 14.77 21.88
CA ILE A 246 -1.06 14.35 21.76
C ILE A 246 -2.03 15.24 22.53
N ASN A 247 -3.17 15.54 21.90
CA ASN A 247 -4.36 16.15 22.51
C ASN A 247 -5.60 15.35 22.08
N LEU A 248 -5.78 14.17 22.69
CA LEU A 248 -6.94 13.31 22.46
C LEU A 248 -8.06 13.72 23.43
N ILE A 249 -9.17 14.20 22.88
CA ILE A 249 -10.35 14.61 23.63
C ILE A 249 -11.30 13.41 23.68
N LYS A 250 -11.69 13.00 24.89
CA LYS A 250 -12.67 11.93 25.09
C LYS A 250 -14.09 12.47 24.91
N ASP A 251 -14.88 11.74 24.15
CA ASP A 251 -16.30 11.94 23.95
C ASP A 251 -17.07 10.66 24.33
N LYS A 252 -17.87 10.74 25.39
CA LYS A 252 -18.65 9.60 25.89
C LYS A 252 -19.80 9.19 24.96
N SER A 253 -20.19 10.05 24.02
CA SER A 253 -21.29 9.81 23.11
C SER A 253 -20.91 8.98 21.88
N ARG A 254 -19.62 8.66 21.71
CA ARG A 254 -19.10 7.91 20.54
C ARG A 254 -18.16 6.79 20.92
N ILE A 255 -17.93 5.89 19.98
CA ILE A 255 -16.87 4.90 20.04
C ILE A 255 -15.65 5.38 19.26
N THR A 256 -14.46 4.89 19.62
CA THR A 256 -13.25 5.06 18.80
C THR A 256 -13.36 4.22 17.56
N THR A 257 -13.21 4.85 16.39
CA THR A 257 -13.32 4.12 15.11
C THR A 257 -12.29 3.01 15.01
N LYS A 258 -12.77 1.80 14.68
CA LYS A 258 -11.93 0.61 14.50
C LYS A 258 -12.23 -0.04 13.15
N LYS A 259 -11.19 -0.34 12.37
CA LYS A 259 -11.30 -1.06 11.09
C LYS A 259 -10.57 -2.38 11.19
N VAL A 260 -11.32 -3.47 11.22
CA VAL A 260 -10.78 -4.83 11.33
C VAL A 260 -10.73 -5.47 9.96
N ARG A 261 -9.57 -6.01 9.60
CA ARG A 261 -9.38 -6.77 8.35
C ARG A 261 -9.00 -8.21 8.71
N PHE A 262 -9.88 -9.14 8.36
CA PHE A 262 -9.58 -10.57 8.43
C PHE A 262 -8.83 -10.98 7.17
N ARG A 263 -7.58 -11.44 7.33
CA ARG A 263 -6.69 -11.76 6.20
C ARG A 263 -6.22 -13.20 6.24
N SER A 264 -6.25 -13.88 5.08
CA SER A 264 -5.58 -15.15 4.86
C SER A 264 -4.51 -14.97 3.78
N GLY A 265 -3.24 -15.01 4.17
CA GLY A 265 -2.13 -14.59 3.32
C GLY A 265 -2.32 -13.15 2.83
N ASN A 266 -2.21 -12.95 1.52
CA ASN A 266 -2.34 -11.62 0.89
C ASN A 266 -3.79 -11.19 0.61
N THR A 267 -4.78 -12.04 0.95
CA THR A 267 -6.20 -11.77 0.64
C THR A 267 -6.95 -11.29 1.89
N THR A 268 -7.69 -10.21 1.77
CA THR A 268 -8.66 -9.78 2.77
C THR A 268 -9.97 -10.55 2.53
N LEU A 269 -10.39 -11.32 3.52
CA LEU A 269 -11.61 -12.12 3.48
C LEU A 269 -12.84 -11.30 3.87
N LEU A 270 -12.68 -10.47 4.92
CA LEU A 270 -13.75 -9.65 5.49
C LEU A 270 -13.18 -8.35 6.05
N ARG A 271 -13.94 -7.27 5.93
CA ARG A 271 -13.72 -6.00 6.63
C ARG A 271 -14.89 -5.77 7.58
N PHE A 272 -14.57 -5.59 8.87
CA PHE A 272 -15.52 -5.25 9.90
C PHE A 272 -15.15 -3.88 10.48
N ASN A 273 -16.08 -2.93 10.48
CA ASN A 273 -15.80 -1.55 10.89
C ASN A 273 -16.76 -1.13 12.00
N GLU A 274 -16.21 -0.63 13.10
CA GLU A 274 -16.93 0.01 14.20
C GLU A 274 -16.68 1.51 14.10
N PHE A 275 -17.71 2.32 13.93
CA PHE A 275 -17.58 3.77 13.78
C PHE A 275 -18.86 4.52 14.13
N ASP A 276 -18.72 5.81 14.44
CA ASP A 276 -19.78 6.80 14.57
C ASP A 276 -19.52 7.91 13.54
N GLN A 277 -20.55 8.40 12.88
CA GLN A 277 -20.47 9.48 11.87
C GLN A 277 -21.03 10.79 12.37
N SER A 278 -21.55 10.84 13.59
CA SER A 278 -22.15 12.04 14.18
C SER A 278 -21.08 13.14 14.29
N PRO A 279 -21.40 14.39 13.91
CA PRO A 279 -20.50 15.52 14.17
C PRO A 279 -20.17 15.63 15.65
N ILE A 280 -18.95 16.06 15.96
CA ILE A 280 -18.54 16.31 17.35
C ILE A 280 -19.41 17.40 17.97
N PRO A 281 -19.75 17.30 19.27
CA PRO A 281 -20.47 18.34 19.99
C PRO A 281 -19.74 19.69 19.98
N ASN A 282 -20.51 20.79 19.94
CA ASN A 282 -19.96 22.15 19.89
C ASN A 282 -18.93 22.44 20.98
N PHE A 283 -19.10 21.91 22.20
CA PHE A 283 -18.15 22.15 23.27
C PHE A 283 -16.78 21.48 23.01
N ILE A 284 -16.75 20.32 22.33
CA ILE A 284 -15.53 19.64 21.90
C ILE A 284 -14.88 20.43 20.77
N GLU A 285 -15.66 20.85 19.77
CA GLU A 285 -15.18 21.69 18.67
C GLU A 285 -14.50 22.97 19.20
N ASN A 286 -15.13 23.63 20.15
CA ASN A 286 -14.56 24.82 20.81
C ASN A 286 -13.26 24.51 21.58
N LYS A 287 -13.12 23.35 22.20
CA LYS A 287 -11.86 22.92 22.82
C LYS A 287 -10.76 22.76 21.76
N ILE A 288 -11.04 22.13 20.62
CA ILE A 288 -10.10 21.99 19.51
C ILE A 288 -9.65 23.38 19.02
N LEU A 289 -10.59 24.27 18.74
CA LEU A 289 -10.31 25.63 18.27
C LEU A 289 -9.46 26.44 19.28
N ASN A 290 -9.70 26.30 20.57
CA ASN A 290 -8.90 26.93 21.60
C ASN A 290 -7.46 26.40 21.66
N LEU A 291 -7.26 25.09 21.48
CA LEU A 291 -5.92 24.51 21.40
C LEU A 291 -5.13 25.06 20.20
N ILE A 292 -5.77 25.18 19.04
CA ILE A 292 -5.15 25.75 17.84
C ILE A 292 -4.83 27.24 18.03
N LYS A 293 -5.79 28.01 18.55
CA LYS A 293 -5.67 29.47 18.74
C LYS A 293 -4.49 29.85 19.61
N LYS A 294 -4.18 29.08 20.66
CA LYS A 294 -3.05 29.30 21.55
C LYS A 294 -1.70 29.28 20.86
N GLU A 295 -1.57 28.48 19.80
CA GLU A 295 -0.28 28.20 19.15
C GLU A 295 -0.19 28.72 17.72
N ILE A 296 -1.26 29.26 17.18
CA ILE A 296 -1.41 29.57 15.74
C ILE A 296 -0.25 30.39 15.16
N LYS A 297 0.35 31.29 15.94
CA LYS A 297 1.48 32.14 15.51
C LYS A 297 2.77 31.33 15.23
N LYS A 298 2.89 30.13 15.80
CA LYS A 298 4.10 29.27 15.70
C LYS A 298 3.91 28.12 14.75
N ILE A 299 2.71 27.91 14.21
CA ILE A 299 2.36 26.76 13.36
C ILE A 299 2.64 27.10 11.90
N ASP A 300 3.34 26.22 11.22
CA ASP A 300 3.65 26.34 9.80
C ASP A 300 2.63 25.61 8.93
N LEU A 301 2.08 24.49 9.42
CA LEU A 301 1.20 23.60 8.69
C LEU A 301 0.08 23.04 9.55
N ILE A 302 -1.15 23.12 9.06
CA ILE A 302 -2.30 22.36 9.58
C ILE A 302 -2.73 21.35 8.52
N ILE A 303 -2.81 20.08 8.89
CA ILE A 303 -3.33 19.01 8.03
C ILE A 303 -4.69 18.57 8.60
N LEU A 304 -5.72 18.68 7.76
CA LEU A 304 -7.09 18.26 8.06
C LEU A 304 -7.33 16.89 7.42
N SER A 305 -7.41 15.85 8.23
CA SER A 305 -7.62 14.47 7.76
C SER A 305 -9.02 14.00 8.12
N ASP A 306 -9.94 14.18 7.18
CA ASP A 306 -11.37 13.89 7.32
C ASP A 306 -11.69 12.50 6.78
N PHE A 307 -12.12 11.60 7.64
CA PHE A 307 -12.67 10.29 7.27
C PHE A 307 -14.20 10.25 7.38
N SER A 308 -14.82 11.42 7.52
CA SER A 308 -16.26 11.58 7.73
C SER A 308 -16.82 10.87 8.96
N TYR A 309 -15.99 10.77 10.03
CA TYR A 309 -16.42 10.32 11.37
C TYR A 309 -16.68 11.48 12.32
N GLY A 310 -16.85 12.68 11.79
CA GLY A 310 -17.44 13.82 12.48
C GLY A 310 -16.46 14.76 13.19
N VAL A 311 -15.14 14.51 13.21
CA VAL A 311 -14.18 15.45 13.82
C VAL A 311 -14.00 16.68 12.97
N ILE A 312 -13.93 16.57 11.65
CA ILE A 312 -13.81 17.71 10.74
C ILE A 312 -15.20 18.20 10.36
N THR A 313 -15.60 19.33 10.92
CA THR A 313 -16.84 20.02 10.58
C THR A 313 -16.54 21.23 9.69
N LYS A 314 -17.52 21.67 8.91
CA LYS A 314 -17.39 22.89 8.09
C LYS A 314 -17.06 24.12 8.96
N LYS A 315 -17.70 24.27 10.12
CA LYS A 315 -17.47 25.36 11.06
C LYS A 315 -16.03 25.36 11.60
N LEU A 316 -15.46 24.17 11.87
CA LEU A 316 -14.07 24.01 12.27
C LEU A 316 -13.14 24.52 11.17
N VAL A 317 -13.34 24.09 9.91
CA VAL A 317 -12.53 24.52 8.76
C VAL A 317 -12.61 26.03 8.55
N ASP A 318 -13.82 26.59 8.53
CA ASP A 318 -14.04 28.03 8.33
C ASP A 318 -13.37 28.87 9.44
N THR A 319 -13.38 28.38 10.69
CA THR A 319 -12.74 29.07 11.81
C THR A 319 -11.21 28.99 11.73
N ILE A 320 -10.66 27.84 11.33
CA ILE A 320 -9.21 27.68 11.12
C ILE A 320 -8.72 28.61 9.99
N ASN A 321 -9.48 28.74 8.90
CA ASN A 321 -9.16 29.69 7.83
C ASN A 321 -9.08 31.13 8.33
N LYS A 322 -9.98 31.55 9.24
CA LYS A 322 -9.91 32.88 9.87
C LYS A 322 -8.61 33.09 10.66
N PHE A 323 -7.99 32.04 11.17
CA PHE A 323 -6.71 32.15 11.88
C PHE A 323 -5.54 32.54 10.98
N LYS A 324 -5.63 32.37 9.62
CA LYS A 324 -4.64 32.90 8.67
C LYS A 324 -4.43 34.40 8.76
N ILE A 325 -5.43 35.15 9.22
CA ILE A 325 -5.28 36.59 9.47
C ILE A 325 -4.16 36.84 10.49
N LYS A 326 -3.99 35.95 11.48
CA LYS A 326 -2.96 36.04 12.54
C LYS A 326 -1.62 35.43 12.15
N ASN A 327 -1.61 34.56 11.13
CA ASN A 327 -0.42 33.91 10.61
C ASN A 327 -0.53 33.73 9.10
N LYS A 328 -0.02 34.72 8.35
CA LYS A 328 -0.08 34.74 6.87
C LYS A 328 0.72 33.60 6.21
N ASN A 329 1.69 33.04 6.92
CA ASN A 329 2.53 31.93 6.41
C ASN A 329 1.92 30.56 6.64
N LEU A 330 0.85 30.48 7.44
CA LEU A 330 0.17 29.22 7.73
C LEU A 330 -0.34 28.56 6.43
N ILE A 331 0.07 27.33 6.23
CA ILE A 331 -0.46 26.44 5.18
C ILE A 331 -1.52 25.53 5.78
N ILE A 332 -2.67 25.42 5.11
CA ILE A 332 -3.76 24.50 5.48
C ILE A 332 -3.96 23.53 4.33
N VAL A 333 -3.85 22.27 4.62
CA VAL A 333 -4.03 21.17 3.64
C VAL A 333 -5.11 20.24 4.16
N GLY A 334 -5.92 19.68 3.26
CA GLY A 334 -7.00 18.78 3.65
C GLY A 334 -7.18 17.61 2.68
N ASP A 335 -7.65 16.51 3.25
CA ASP A 335 -8.11 15.34 2.51
C ASP A 335 -9.40 14.83 3.15
N SER A 336 -10.40 14.49 2.32
CA SER A 336 -11.67 13.94 2.76
C SER A 336 -11.88 12.58 2.12
N GLN A 337 -11.58 11.55 2.88
CA GLN A 337 -11.51 10.18 2.39
C GLN A 337 -12.87 9.47 2.41
N SER A 338 -13.10 8.70 1.36
CA SER A 338 -14.25 7.79 1.22
C SER A 338 -13.77 6.34 1.32
N SER A 339 -14.19 5.62 2.33
CA SER A 339 -13.86 4.20 2.45
C SER A 339 -15.08 3.34 2.79
N SER A 340 -15.58 3.44 4.02
CA SER A 340 -16.83 2.78 4.45
C SER A 340 -18.01 3.73 4.42
N GLN A 341 -17.78 5.01 4.21
CA GLN A 341 -18.71 6.13 4.16
C GLN A 341 -18.33 7.05 3.00
N ILE A 342 -19.22 7.98 2.70
CA ILE A 342 -19.04 8.97 1.64
C ILE A 342 -18.33 10.18 2.25
N GLY A 343 -17.13 10.48 1.75
CA GLY A 343 -16.39 11.70 2.06
C GLY A 343 -16.99 12.91 1.33
N ASP A 344 -16.81 14.09 1.90
CA ASP A 344 -17.28 15.34 1.31
C ASP A 344 -16.18 16.40 1.32
N ILE A 345 -15.49 16.52 0.19
CA ILE A 345 -14.44 17.52 -0.03
C ILE A 345 -14.98 18.96 0.02
N THR A 346 -16.30 19.17 -0.16
CA THR A 346 -16.91 20.50 -0.12
C THR A 346 -17.01 21.08 1.29
N LYS A 347 -16.72 20.29 2.33
CA LYS A 347 -16.50 20.81 3.67
C LYS A 347 -15.32 21.78 3.75
N PHE A 348 -14.33 21.59 2.88
CA PHE A 348 -13.19 22.49 2.80
C PHE A 348 -13.56 23.79 2.09
N SER A 349 -13.05 24.89 2.61
CA SER A 349 -13.24 26.21 2.02
C SER A 349 -11.90 26.95 2.02
N ASN A 350 -11.44 27.33 0.85
CA ASN A 350 -10.25 28.14 0.63
C ASN A 350 -8.97 27.65 1.35
N ILE A 351 -8.78 26.33 1.43
CA ILE A 351 -7.54 25.74 1.92
C ILE A 351 -6.45 25.85 0.83
N ASP A 352 -5.17 25.65 1.17
CA ASP A 352 -4.08 25.87 0.23
C ASP A 352 -3.88 24.70 -0.71
N LEU A 353 -4.18 23.47 -0.27
CA LEU A 353 -4.06 22.24 -1.05
C LEU A 353 -5.06 21.19 -0.59
N ALA A 354 -5.72 20.50 -1.52
CA ALA A 354 -6.47 19.28 -1.25
C ALA A 354 -5.97 18.13 -2.12
N THR A 355 -6.08 16.88 -1.60
CA THR A 355 -5.50 15.69 -2.23
C THR A 355 -6.51 14.54 -2.44
N PRO A 356 -7.71 14.80 -2.99
CA PRO A 356 -8.73 13.78 -3.15
C PRO A 356 -8.32 12.70 -4.15
N THR A 357 -8.92 11.52 -4.01
CA THR A 357 -8.99 10.55 -5.10
C THR A 357 -9.96 11.05 -6.19
N GLU A 358 -9.87 10.48 -7.40
CA GLU A 358 -10.84 10.77 -8.46
C GLU A 358 -12.28 10.52 -7.99
N TYR A 359 -12.51 9.44 -7.27
CA TYR A 359 -13.85 9.10 -6.75
C TYR A 359 -14.38 10.15 -5.75
N GLU A 360 -13.54 10.62 -4.85
CA GLU A 360 -13.89 11.60 -3.82
C GLU A 360 -14.21 12.99 -4.39
N ILE A 361 -13.43 13.44 -5.37
CA ILE A 361 -13.71 14.71 -6.03
C ILE A 361 -15.00 14.64 -6.86
N ARG A 362 -15.26 13.52 -7.55
CA ARG A 362 -16.53 13.31 -8.28
C ARG A 362 -17.73 13.31 -7.35
N LEU A 363 -17.64 12.61 -6.22
CA LEU A 363 -18.70 12.59 -5.20
C LEU A 363 -18.98 13.99 -4.64
N GLY A 364 -17.92 14.69 -4.21
CA GLY A 364 -18.07 16.02 -3.62
C GLY A 364 -18.62 17.06 -4.59
N LEU A 365 -18.22 17.02 -5.85
CA LEU A 365 -18.71 17.93 -6.89
C LEU A 365 -20.04 17.47 -7.49
N LYS A 366 -20.47 16.22 -7.24
CA LYS A 366 -21.61 15.56 -7.86
C LYS A 366 -21.51 15.51 -9.39
N ASP A 367 -20.28 15.31 -9.90
CA ASP A 367 -19.96 15.31 -11.32
C ASP A 367 -19.23 14.02 -11.71
N PHE A 368 -19.93 13.11 -12.36
CA PHE A 368 -19.40 11.82 -12.83
C PHE A 368 -19.11 11.81 -14.33
N SER A 369 -19.34 12.91 -15.03
CA SER A 369 -19.22 13.02 -16.48
C SER A 369 -18.01 13.83 -16.94
N SER A 370 -17.59 14.85 -16.20
CA SER A 370 -16.48 15.72 -16.57
C SER A 370 -15.12 15.02 -16.52
N GLY A 371 -14.16 15.50 -17.30
CA GLY A 371 -12.80 15.07 -17.30
C GLY A 371 -12.05 15.47 -16.01
N LEU A 372 -10.90 14.85 -15.76
CA LEU A 372 -10.13 15.10 -14.53
C LEU A 372 -9.65 16.56 -14.41
N VAL A 373 -9.31 17.20 -15.55
CA VAL A 373 -8.87 18.60 -15.57
C VAL A 373 -10.00 19.53 -15.18
N GLU A 374 -11.19 19.30 -15.73
CA GLU A 374 -12.40 20.07 -15.43
C GLU A 374 -12.82 19.91 -13.96
N LEU A 375 -12.73 18.71 -13.41
CA LEU A 375 -13.05 18.46 -11.99
C LEU A 375 -12.18 19.29 -11.06
N GLY A 376 -10.87 19.34 -11.32
CA GLY A 376 -9.97 20.17 -10.53
C GLY A 376 -10.23 21.67 -10.69
N LEU A 377 -10.52 22.14 -11.91
CA LEU A 377 -10.94 23.52 -12.17
C LEU A 377 -12.21 23.88 -11.40
N GLN A 378 -13.20 23.00 -11.40
CA GLN A 378 -14.44 23.19 -10.64
C GLN A 378 -14.16 23.30 -9.13
N ALA A 379 -13.31 22.44 -8.58
CA ALA A 379 -12.96 22.48 -7.16
C ALA A 379 -12.25 23.79 -6.78
N ILE A 380 -11.36 24.30 -7.63
CA ILE A 380 -10.67 25.57 -7.45
C ILE A 380 -11.66 26.74 -7.60
N SER A 381 -12.51 26.74 -8.61
CA SER A 381 -13.49 27.82 -8.85
C SER A 381 -14.55 27.92 -7.75
N LYS A 382 -14.91 26.79 -7.16
CA LYS A 382 -15.80 26.71 -5.99
C LYS A 382 -15.10 27.08 -4.66
N ASN A 383 -13.84 27.54 -4.70
CA ASN A 383 -13.03 27.88 -3.53
C ASN A 383 -12.90 26.74 -2.51
N ILE A 384 -12.93 25.49 -2.93
CA ILE A 384 -12.65 24.35 -2.04
C ILE A 384 -11.19 24.41 -1.62
N SER A 385 -10.29 24.54 -2.61
CA SER A 385 -8.86 24.65 -2.40
C SER A 385 -8.21 25.52 -3.48
N LYS A 386 -7.06 26.13 -3.16
CA LYS A 386 -6.26 26.90 -4.14
C LYS A 386 -5.52 25.99 -5.14
N ASN A 387 -5.15 24.80 -4.72
CA ASN A 387 -4.46 23.80 -5.51
C ASN A 387 -5.08 22.43 -5.27
N ILE A 388 -5.10 21.59 -6.29
CA ILE A 388 -5.66 20.23 -6.21
C ILE A 388 -4.64 19.23 -6.72
N ILE A 389 -4.49 18.11 -6.01
CA ILE A 389 -3.80 16.92 -6.52
C ILE A 389 -4.81 15.78 -6.49
N ILE A 390 -5.22 15.29 -7.65
CA ILE A 390 -6.13 14.16 -7.77
C ILE A 390 -5.30 12.87 -7.79
N THR A 391 -5.50 11.98 -6.83
CA THR A 391 -4.81 10.69 -6.80
C THR A 391 -5.57 9.65 -7.63
N LEU A 392 -4.84 8.90 -8.47
CA LEU A 392 -5.35 8.03 -9.52
C LEU A 392 -4.92 6.56 -9.34
N ASN A 393 -4.69 6.13 -8.11
CA ASN A 393 -4.24 4.78 -7.77
C ASN A 393 -2.97 4.38 -8.57
N LYS A 394 -3.07 3.29 -9.37
CA LYS A 394 -1.96 2.78 -10.20
C LYS A 394 -1.52 3.74 -11.30
N GLU A 395 -2.34 4.72 -11.67
CA GLU A 395 -2.02 5.72 -12.69
C GLU A 395 -1.20 6.89 -12.13
N GLY A 396 -0.98 6.95 -10.82
CA GLY A 396 -0.24 8.01 -10.16
C GLY A 396 -1.11 9.18 -9.71
N ILE A 397 -0.74 10.41 -10.07
CA ILE A 397 -1.45 11.63 -9.63
C ILE A 397 -1.56 12.65 -10.77
N LEU A 398 -2.63 13.44 -10.73
CA LEU A 398 -2.81 14.64 -11.54
C LEU A 398 -2.67 15.88 -10.63
N ILE A 399 -1.84 16.83 -11.02
CA ILE A 399 -1.49 18.00 -10.23
C ILE A 399 -2.06 19.24 -10.94
N GLN A 400 -2.76 20.08 -10.18
CA GLN A 400 -3.36 21.30 -10.72
C GLN A 400 -3.08 22.49 -9.81
N GLU A 401 -2.34 23.46 -10.33
CA GLU A 401 -1.99 24.69 -9.64
C GLU A 401 -2.94 25.82 -10.05
N GLY A 402 -3.66 26.38 -9.08
CA GLY A 402 -4.67 27.44 -9.29
C GLY A 402 -4.07 28.84 -9.19
N LYS A 403 -3.05 29.17 -10.02
CA LYS A 403 -2.53 30.52 -10.20
C LYS A 403 -3.23 31.23 -11.38
N GLU A 404 -2.84 32.49 -11.68
CA GLU A 404 -3.35 33.28 -12.82
C GLU A 404 -3.28 32.52 -14.14
N LYS A 405 -2.24 31.72 -14.36
CA LYS A 405 -2.18 30.71 -15.43
C LYS A 405 -2.33 29.34 -14.80
N PHE A 406 -3.51 28.77 -14.96
CA PHE A 406 -3.78 27.41 -14.54
C PHE A 406 -2.80 26.42 -15.18
N SER A 407 -2.19 25.58 -14.37
CA SER A 407 -1.19 24.62 -14.82
C SER A 407 -1.55 23.21 -14.36
N THR A 408 -1.49 22.26 -15.28
CA THR A 408 -1.77 20.84 -15.00
C THR A 408 -0.58 19.99 -15.46
N ASP A 409 -0.16 19.03 -14.62
CA ASP A 409 0.80 17.98 -15.00
C ASP A 409 0.49 16.68 -14.25
N LYS A 410 1.14 15.60 -14.63
CA LYS A 410 0.95 14.25 -14.10
C LYS A 410 2.28 13.67 -13.63
N ILE A 411 2.24 12.88 -12.53
CA ILE A 411 3.32 11.96 -12.15
C ILE A 411 2.74 10.56 -12.20
N ALA A 412 3.40 9.65 -12.93
CA ALA A 412 3.04 8.23 -12.93
C ALA A 412 3.30 7.59 -11.55
N ALA A 413 2.65 6.48 -11.26
CA ALA A 413 2.94 5.74 -10.03
C ALA A 413 4.43 5.32 -10.00
N LEU A 414 5.14 5.70 -8.94
CA LEU A 414 6.58 5.47 -8.82
C LEU A 414 6.94 4.05 -8.36
N SER A 415 5.95 3.18 -8.13
CA SER A 415 6.18 1.75 -7.87
C SER A 415 5.02 0.90 -8.38
N ASN A 416 5.36 -0.25 -8.96
CA ASN A 416 4.40 -1.28 -9.37
C ASN A 416 4.30 -2.43 -8.36
N VAL A 417 5.11 -2.38 -7.30
CA VAL A 417 5.12 -3.40 -6.25
C VAL A 417 4.15 -2.98 -5.16
N VAL A 418 2.97 -3.58 -5.14
CA VAL A 418 1.94 -3.30 -4.14
C VAL A 418 1.76 -4.52 -3.24
N ARG A 419 1.99 -4.35 -1.94
CA ARG A 419 1.72 -5.36 -0.90
C ARG A 419 0.49 -5.02 -0.10
N ASP A 420 0.38 -3.75 0.29
CA ASP A 420 -0.78 -3.22 0.99
C ASP A 420 -0.97 -1.76 0.58
N PRO A 421 -2.07 -1.43 -0.09
CA PRO A 421 -2.34 -0.05 -0.49
C PRO A 421 -2.79 0.85 0.69
N ALA A 422 -3.03 0.25 1.87
CA ALA A 422 -3.51 1.01 3.02
C ALA A 422 -2.48 2.06 3.48
N GLY A 423 -2.95 3.29 3.72
CA GLY A 423 -2.13 4.40 4.18
C GLY A 423 -1.28 5.08 3.10
N ALA A 424 -1.40 4.69 1.82
CA ALA A 424 -0.68 5.35 0.72
C ALA A 424 -1.09 6.83 0.59
N GLY A 425 -2.39 7.11 0.64
CA GLY A 425 -2.96 8.47 0.60
C GLY A 425 -2.49 9.32 1.78
N ASP A 426 -2.54 8.77 3.00
CA ASP A 426 -2.09 9.46 4.21
C ASP A 426 -0.59 9.80 4.14
N CYS A 427 0.21 8.85 3.66
CA CYS A 427 1.65 9.02 3.49
C CYS A 427 1.97 10.08 2.42
N PHE A 428 1.25 10.05 1.28
CA PHE A 428 1.32 11.07 0.23
C PHE A 428 0.96 12.45 0.78
N LEU A 429 -0.22 12.58 1.40
CA LEU A 429 -0.72 13.82 1.99
C LEU A 429 0.29 14.42 2.95
N CYS A 430 0.83 13.61 3.87
CA CYS A 430 1.80 14.06 4.86
C CYS A 430 3.07 14.64 4.21
N ALA A 431 3.76 13.85 3.39
CA ALA A 431 5.06 14.24 2.82
C ALA A 431 4.91 15.40 1.82
N CYS A 432 3.83 15.40 1.02
CA CYS A 432 3.49 16.48 0.10
C CYS A 432 3.21 17.79 0.85
N SER A 433 2.39 17.74 1.90
CA SER A 433 2.01 18.92 2.70
C SER A 433 3.20 19.55 3.41
N MET A 434 4.07 18.73 4.01
CA MET A 434 5.28 19.21 4.69
C MET A 434 6.24 19.88 3.70
N SER A 435 6.44 19.30 2.52
CA SER A 435 7.24 19.91 1.47
C SER A 435 6.62 21.21 0.97
N PHE A 436 5.30 21.24 0.79
CA PHE A 436 4.58 22.43 0.33
C PHE A 436 4.62 23.58 1.33
N ALA A 437 4.54 23.27 2.62
CA ALA A 437 4.67 24.26 3.70
C ALA A 437 6.04 24.96 3.68
N LEU A 438 7.12 24.23 3.38
CA LEU A 438 8.48 24.79 3.33
C LEU A 438 8.74 25.67 2.09
N ASN A 439 8.34 25.23 0.93
CA ASN A 439 8.83 25.82 -0.32
C ASN A 439 7.72 26.41 -1.21
N LYS A 440 6.46 26.21 -0.87
CA LYS A 440 5.27 26.64 -1.64
C LYS A 440 5.33 26.24 -3.13
N ASN A 441 6.09 25.18 -3.43
CA ASN A 441 6.25 24.64 -4.78
C ASN A 441 5.51 23.32 -4.89
N LEU A 442 4.40 23.35 -5.62
CA LEU A 442 3.51 22.20 -5.76
C LEU A 442 4.19 21.02 -6.47
N TRP A 443 5.03 21.30 -7.46
CA TRP A 443 5.66 20.28 -8.31
C TRP A 443 6.65 19.38 -7.55
N ILE A 444 7.59 19.98 -6.82
CA ILE A 444 8.52 19.17 -5.99
C ILE A 444 7.79 18.49 -4.83
N SER A 445 6.76 19.14 -4.28
CA SER A 445 5.98 18.57 -3.17
C SER A 445 5.18 17.36 -3.59
N SER A 446 4.58 17.40 -4.77
CA SER A 446 3.88 16.26 -5.38
C SER A 446 4.83 15.08 -5.62
N TYR A 447 6.06 15.35 -6.09
CA TYR A 447 7.04 14.28 -6.29
C TYR A 447 7.48 13.64 -4.97
N ILE A 448 7.74 14.44 -3.92
CA ILE A 448 8.10 13.93 -2.58
C ILE A 448 6.93 13.13 -1.98
N GLY A 449 5.69 13.58 -2.14
CA GLY A 449 4.50 12.82 -1.76
C GLY A 449 4.39 11.46 -2.48
N SER A 450 4.63 11.46 -3.80
CA SER A 450 4.61 10.23 -4.63
C SER A 450 5.70 9.23 -4.21
N LEU A 451 6.92 9.71 -3.86
CA LEU A 451 7.98 8.86 -3.31
C LEU A 451 7.55 8.22 -1.99
N ALA A 452 6.98 9.00 -1.07
CA ALA A 452 6.52 8.51 0.21
C ALA A 452 5.41 7.45 0.05
N ALA A 453 4.42 7.70 -0.81
CA ALA A 453 3.35 6.74 -1.13
C ALA A 453 3.90 5.45 -1.75
N ALA A 454 4.84 5.57 -2.70
CA ALA A 454 5.45 4.42 -3.36
C ALA A 454 6.24 3.52 -2.38
N ILE A 455 6.83 4.08 -1.34
CA ILE A 455 7.49 3.32 -0.27
C ILE A 455 6.43 2.66 0.63
N GLN A 456 5.35 3.38 0.96
CA GLN A 456 4.32 2.89 1.87
C GLN A 456 3.60 1.66 1.31
N ILE A 457 3.21 1.64 0.04
CA ILE A 457 2.50 0.51 -0.57
C ILE A 457 3.31 -0.79 -0.63
N GLN A 458 4.62 -0.73 -0.43
CA GLN A 458 5.51 -1.89 -0.37
C GLN A 458 5.61 -2.50 1.04
N LYS A 459 4.98 -1.89 2.04
CA LYS A 459 4.89 -2.38 3.43
C LYS A 459 3.54 -3.06 3.65
N VAL A 460 3.43 -3.86 4.72
CA VAL A 460 2.15 -4.40 5.20
C VAL A 460 1.74 -3.65 6.46
N GLY A 461 0.54 -3.11 6.45
CA GLY A 461 -0.02 -2.30 7.53
C GLY A 461 0.48 -0.84 7.55
N ASN A 462 -0.22 -0.03 8.33
CA ASN A 462 0.08 1.40 8.48
C ASN A 462 1.28 1.60 9.43
N LEU A 463 2.49 1.63 8.88
CA LEU A 463 3.72 1.91 9.63
C LEU A 463 4.24 3.31 9.30
N PRO A 464 4.66 4.11 10.30
CA PRO A 464 5.23 5.42 10.04
C PRO A 464 6.40 5.36 9.07
N ILE A 465 6.36 6.20 8.02
CA ILE A 465 7.46 6.30 7.06
C ILE A 465 8.62 7.04 7.70
N LYS A 466 9.83 6.50 7.53
CA LYS A 466 11.03 7.12 8.09
C LYS A 466 11.74 7.95 7.04
N LYS A 467 12.32 9.07 7.47
CA LYS A 467 13.10 9.98 6.63
C LYS A 467 14.15 9.24 5.79
N ASN A 468 14.90 8.32 6.40
CA ASN A 468 15.96 7.58 5.72
C ASN A 468 15.42 6.65 4.61
N GLU A 469 14.18 6.19 4.70
CA GLU A 469 13.59 5.37 3.64
C GLU A 469 13.40 6.18 2.36
N ILE A 470 12.94 7.44 2.49
CA ILE A 470 12.81 8.34 1.33
C ILE A 470 14.19 8.75 0.80
N LEU A 471 15.14 9.10 1.68
CA LEU A 471 16.48 9.49 1.26
C LEU A 471 17.23 8.36 0.54
N ASN A 472 17.05 7.12 0.97
CA ASN A 472 17.68 5.94 0.36
C ASN A 472 17.08 5.59 -1.01
N SER A 473 15.80 5.96 -1.27
CA SER A 473 15.17 5.74 -2.57
C SER A 473 15.62 6.71 -3.67
N LEU A 474 16.40 7.74 -3.32
CA LEU A 474 16.96 8.75 -4.23
C LEU A 474 18.35 8.40 -4.76
N LYS A 475 18.78 7.16 -4.59
CA LYS A 475 20.10 6.68 -5.05
C LYS A 475 20.09 6.35 -6.53
#